data_421d46572d9136619c6902dd91051fe0
#
_entry.id   421d46572d9136619c6902dd91051fe0
#
_cell.length_a   1.000
_cell.length_b   1.000
_cell.length_c   1.000
_cell.angle_alpha   90.00
_cell.angle_beta   90.00
_cell.angle_gamma   90.00
#
_symmetry.space_group_name_H-M   'P 1'
#
loop_
_entity.id
_entity.type
_entity.pdbx_description
1 polymer ?
#
loop_
_entity_poly.entity_id
_entity_poly.type
_entity_poly.pdbx_seq_one_letter_code
_entity_poly.pdbx_strand_id
1 'polypeptide(L)'
;MKKIVVCGAIRDVERTIFDDYQRISEALSDFDLQWVFIESDSHDQTIEVVKGMMANDPKIRTEFCGKLSTTLPYRTQRLAYARNLYTQIVKENYQDVDYVVVADFDGLNSAISKEAVNSSFKNKDWDVVTANQSDVYYDIWCLRSTGWIERDCWKEYFDLTKKGADNLTAFKLAIAPLLRTIPKDSDWIEVDSAHGGFLIFKPKAFIAGTHIAFDSDGRETCEIVAYNADLRKAGYRIFINPAMINAESTDHGRYQLWTRSQLK
;
A
#
# COMPACT_ATOMS: atom_id res chain seq x y z
N MET A 1 -9.53 -16.85 -18.83
CA MET A 1 -8.90 -15.59 -18.37
C MET A 1 -8.39 -15.86 -16.97
N LYS A 2 -7.20 -15.37 -16.60
CA LYS A 2 -6.73 -15.49 -15.23
C LYS A 2 -7.57 -14.61 -14.30
N LYS A 3 -7.75 -15.06 -13.05
CA LYS A 3 -8.59 -14.38 -12.06
C LYS A 3 -7.76 -13.55 -11.09
N ILE A 4 -8.22 -12.34 -10.80
CA ILE A 4 -7.64 -11.47 -9.78
C ILE A 4 -8.72 -11.04 -8.80
N VAL A 5 -8.40 -11.05 -7.50
CA VAL A 5 -9.16 -10.29 -6.51
C VAL A 5 -8.38 -9.04 -6.13
N VAL A 6 -9.05 -7.88 -6.20
CA VAL A 6 -8.50 -6.57 -5.83
C VAL A 6 -9.05 -6.20 -4.45
N CYS A 7 -8.16 -5.93 -3.50
CA CYS A 7 -8.50 -5.59 -2.12
C CYS A 7 -8.15 -4.14 -1.80
N GLY A 8 -9.03 -3.46 -1.07
CA GLY A 8 -8.81 -2.10 -0.59
C GLY A 8 -9.37 -1.87 0.81
N ALA A 9 -8.59 -1.23 1.68
CA ALA A 9 -9.09 -0.63 2.92
C ALA A 9 -9.45 0.83 2.61
N ILE A 10 -10.72 1.21 2.76
CA ILE A 10 -11.26 2.50 2.29
C ILE A 10 -11.86 3.31 3.42
N ARG A 11 -11.61 4.63 3.38
CA ARG A 11 -12.19 5.63 4.27
C ARG A 11 -12.09 7.01 3.65
N ASP A 12 -13.18 7.77 3.68
CA ASP A 12 -13.25 9.16 3.18
C ASP A 12 -12.73 9.29 1.73
N VAL A 13 -13.23 8.41 0.82
CA VAL A 13 -12.79 8.28 -0.58
C VAL A 13 -13.92 8.56 -1.59
N GLU A 14 -14.97 9.29 -1.19
CA GLU A 14 -16.14 9.58 -2.07
C GLU A 14 -15.74 10.15 -3.43
N ARG A 15 -14.63 10.92 -3.50
CA ARG A 15 -14.18 11.65 -4.68
C ARG A 15 -13.24 10.86 -5.57
N THR A 16 -12.65 9.80 -5.07
CA THR A 16 -11.53 9.09 -5.75
C THR A 16 -11.84 7.64 -6.06
N ILE A 17 -12.64 6.97 -5.23
CA ILE A 17 -12.84 5.52 -5.33
C ILE A 17 -13.37 5.06 -6.69
N PHE A 18 -14.30 5.81 -7.30
CA PHE A 18 -14.87 5.41 -8.58
C PHE A 18 -13.84 5.56 -9.71
N ASP A 19 -13.09 6.63 -9.73
CA ASP A 19 -12.03 6.86 -10.72
C ASP A 19 -10.88 5.83 -10.57
N ASP A 20 -10.48 5.52 -9.33
CA ASP A 20 -9.47 4.50 -9.07
C ASP A 20 -9.97 3.10 -9.48
N TYR A 21 -11.24 2.77 -9.16
CA TYR A 21 -11.88 1.53 -9.60
C TYR A 21 -11.85 1.39 -11.13
N GLN A 22 -12.23 2.44 -11.87
CA GLN A 22 -12.20 2.42 -13.34
C GLN A 22 -10.78 2.25 -13.88
N ARG A 23 -9.84 3.04 -13.39
CA ARG A 23 -8.43 3.00 -13.79
C ARG A 23 -7.77 1.65 -13.54
N ILE A 24 -7.98 1.10 -12.35
CA ILE A 24 -7.46 -0.23 -12.00
C ILE A 24 -8.13 -1.31 -12.86
N SER A 25 -9.45 -1.20 -13.13
CA SER A 25 -10.15 -2.12 -14.04
C SER A 25 -9.56 -2.09 -15.45
N GLU A 26 -9.25 -0.91 -15.99
CA GLU A 26 -8.60 -0.74 -17.30
C GLU A 26 -7.18 -1.32 -17.29
N ALA A 27 -6.40 -1.02 -16.26
CA ALA A 27 -5.03 -1.53 -16.11
C ALA A 27 -4.98 -3.07 -16.00
N LEU A 28 -6.01 -3.69 -15.42
CA LEU A 28 -6.16 -5.13 -15.24
C LEU A 28 -7.12 -5.78 -16.26
N SER A 29 -7.41 -5.14 -17.39
CA SER A 29 -8.43 -5.58 -18.36
C SER A 29 -8.19 -6.96 -18.99
N ASP A 30 -6.99 -7.52 -18.87
CA ASP A 30 -6.67 -8.89 -19.33
C ASP A 30 -7.07 -9.99 -18.32
N PHE A 31 -7.67 -9.60 -17.19
CA PHE A 31 -8.01 -10.51 -16.09
C PHE A 31 -9.52 -10.49 -15.78
N ASP A 32 -10.02 -11.58 -15.20
CA ASP A 32 -11.35 -11.62 -14.59
C ASP A 32 -11.25 -11.10 -13.15
N LEU A 33 -11.89 -9.95 -12.88
CA LEU A 33 -11.73 -9.21 -11.63
C LEU A 33 -12.84 -9.51 -10.64
N GLN A 34 -12.46 -9.59 -9.36
CA GLN A 34 -13.33 -9.53 -8.19
C GLN A 34 -12.80 -8.42 -7.27
N TRP A 35 -13.67 -7.81 -6.46
CA TRP A 35 -13.30 -6.69 -5.60
C TRP A 35 -13.71 -6.95 -4.16
N VAL A 36 -12.83 -6.65 -3.21
CA VAL A 36 -13.09 -6.76 -1.78
C VAL A 36 -12.69 -5.45 -1.10
N PHE A 37 -13.67 -4.68 -0.67
CA PHE A 37 -13.45 -3.45 0.08
C PHE A 37 -13.78 -3.65 1.55
N ILE A 38 -12.95 -3.07 2.42
CA ILE A 38 -13.24 -2.95 3.85
C ILE A 38 -13.36 -1.47 4.17
N GLU A 39 -14.57 -1.05 4.50
CA GLU A 39 -14.89 0.32 4.85
C GLU A 39 -14.99 0.49 6.37
N SER A 40 -14.38 1.54 6.90
CA SER A 40 -14.60 1.97 8.27
C SER A 40 -14.37 3.45 8.45
N ASP A 41 -15.10 4.04 9.40
CA ASP A 41 -14.88 5.40 9.91
C ASP A 41 -15.01 6.52 8.86
N SER A 42 -15.68 6.32 7.74
CA SER A 42 -15.95 7.39 6.78
C SER A 42 -16.93 8.43 7.34
N HIS A 43 -16.65 9.69 7.01
CA HIS A 43 -17.45 10.86 7.40
C HIS A 43 -18.11 11.55 6.20
N ASP A 44 -17.70 11.17 4.99
CA ASP A 44 -18.21 11.65 3.70
C ASP A 44 -19.24 10.67 3.11
N GLN A 45 -19.54 10.77 1.81
CA GLN A 45 -20.50 9.92 1.11
C GLN A 45 -19.86 8.58 0.60
N THR A 46 -18.72 8.17 1.12
CA THR A 46 -18.03 6.93 0.67
C THR A 46 -18.97 5.72 0.72
N ILE A 47 -19.74 5.56 1.80
CA ILE A 47 -20.65 4.40 1.97
C ILE A 47 -21.71 4.37 0.87
N GLU A 48 -22.31 5.52 0.56
CA GLU A 48 -23.35 5.67 -0.46
C GLU A 48 -22.80 5.42 -1.87
N VAL A 49 -21.60 5.95 -2.16
CA VAL A 49 -20.91 5.73 -3.43
C VAL A 49 -20.62 4.23 -3.62
N VAL A 50 -20.06 3.57 -2.60
CA VAL A 50 -19.72 2.13 -2.67
C VAL A 50 -20.97 1.26 -2.82
N LYS A 51 -22.07 1.56 -2.11
CA LYS A 51 -23.35 0.87 -2.31
C LYS A 51 -23.88 1.02 -3.72
N GLY A 52 -23.74 2.22 -4.32
CA GLY A 52 -24.08 2.46 -5.72
C GLY A 52 -23.22 1.63 -6.68
N MET A 53 -21.91 1.51 -6.41
CA MET A 53 -21.02 0.65 -7.20
C MET A 53 -21.43 -0.83 -7.09
N MET A 54 -21.70 -1.34 -5.88
CA MET A 54 -22.16 -2.72 -5.67
C MET A 54 -23.47 -3.04 -6.37
N ALA A 55 -24.39 -2.08 -6.47
CA ALA A 55 -25.65 -2.26 -7.18
C ALA A 55 -25.45 -2.41 -8.71
N ASN A 56 -24.39 -1.83 -9.25
CA ASN A 56 -24.06 -1.86 -10.68
C ASN A 56 -23.05 -2.96 -11.06
N ASP A 57 -22.24 -3.42 -10.11
CA ASP A 57 -21.27 -4.51 -10.32
C ASP A 57 -21.37 -5.56 -9.20
N PRO A 58 -21.95 -6.74 -9.47
CA PRO A 58 -22.08 -7.81 -8.48
C PRO A 58 -20.73 -8.47 -8.08
N LYS A 59 -19.64 -8.11 -8.76
CA LYS A 59 -18.28 -8.58 -8.42
C LYS A 59 -17.65 -7.78 -7.27
N ILE A 60 -18.32 -6.73 -6.80
CA ILE A 60 -17.88 -5.92 -5.66
C ILE A 60 -18.51 -6.47 -4.38
N ARG A 61 -17.65 -6.92 -3.47
CA ARG A 61 -17.99 -7.23 -2.09
C ARG A 61 -17.43 -6.16 -1.17
N THR A 62 -18.23 -5.64 -0.25
CA THR A 62 -17.78 -4.68 0.75
C THR A 62 -18.26 -5.09 2.14
N GLU A 63 -17.32 -5.06 3.10
CA GLU A 63 -17.64 -5.15 4.52
C GLU A 63 -17.64 -3.75 5.13
N PHE A 64 -18.77 -3.34 5.68
CA PHE A 64 -18.94 -2.06 6.36
C PHE A 64 -18.73 -2.26 7.86
N CYS A 65 -17.57 -1.85 8.38
CA CYS A 65 -17.17 -2.08 9.78
C CYS A 65 -17.62 -0.98 10.74
N GLY A 66 -18.28 0.07 10.25
CA GLY A 66 -18.75 1.19 11.05
C GLY A 66 -17.60 1.98 11.72
N LYS A 67 -17.79 2.41 12.96
CA LYS A 67 -16.82 3.24 13.68
C LYS A 67 -15.83 2.39 14.47
N LEU A 68 -14.80 1.86 13.81
CA LEU A 68 -13.71 1.14 14.46
C LEU A 68 -12.89 2.03 15.42
N SER A 69 -12.85 3.35 15.17
CA SER A 69 -12.13 4.31 16.02
C SER A 69 -12.62 4.36 17.48
N THR A 70 -13.80 3.85 17.77
CA THR A 70 -14.32 3.74 19.14
C THR A 70 -13.59 2.68 19.97
N THR A 71 -13.06 1.63 19.33
CA THR A 71 -12.37 0.50 19.99
C THR A 71 -10.91 0.39 19.56
N LEU A 72 -10.56 0.90 18.39
CA LEU A 72 -9.23 0.90 17.80
C LEU A 72 -8.76 2.35 17.56
N PRO A 73 -8.23 3.05 18.58
CA PRO A 73 -7.98 4.48 18.50
C PRO A 73 -6.87 4.86 17.50
N TYR A 74 -5.88 4.00 17.29
CA TYR A 74 -4.78 4.27 16.36
C TYR A 74 -5.15 3.94 14.92
N ARG A 75 -4.69 4.78 13.98
CA ARG A 75 -4.92 4.55 12.54
C ARG A 75 -4.36 3.21 12.08
N THR A 76 -3.16 2.86 12.51
CA THR A 76 -2.48 1.60 12.18
C THR A 76 -3.25 0.37 12.67
N GLN A 77 -3.93 0.45 13.83
CA GLN A 77 -4.81 -0.62 14.32
C GLN A 77 -5.98 -0.86 13.38
N ARG A 78 -6.64 0.22 12.91
CA ARG A 78 -7.77 0.11 11.98
C ARG A 78 -7.33 -0.42 10.62
N LEU A 79 -6.17 0.03 10.13
CA LEU A 79 -5.58 -0.51 8.90
C LEU A 79 -5.22 -2.00 9.07
N ALA A 80 -4.57 -2.37 10.16
CA ALA A 80 -4.25 -3.78 10.45
C ALA A 80 -5.52 -4.64 10.50
N TYR A 81 -6.58 -4.16 11.17
CA TYR A 81 -7.87 -4.84 11.21
C TYR A 81 -8.45 -5.04 9.80
N ALA A 82 -8.58 -3.96 9.02
CA ALA A 82 -9.15 -4.01 7.68
C ALA A 82 -8.33 -4.93 6.74
N ARG A 83 -7.00 -4.85 6.80
CA ARG A 83 -6.10 -5.67 5.99
C ARG A 83 -6.15 -7.14 6.37
N ASN A 84 -6.23 -7.48 7.66
CA ASN A 84 -6.42 -8.84 8.11
C ASN A 84 -7.82 -9.37 7.71
N LEU A 85 -8.85 -8.53 7.74
CA LEU A 85 -10.20 -8.92 7.35
C LEU A 85 -10.29 -9.26 5.86
N TYR A 86 -9.76 -8.41 4.96
CA TYR A 86 -9.78 -8.78 3.54
C TYR A 86 -8.86 -10.00 3.27
N THR A 87 -7.76 -10.17 4.00
CA THR A 87 -6.91 -11.37 3.88
C THR A 87 -7.69 -12.63 4.24
N GLN A 88 -8.47 -12.58 5.32
CA GLN A 88 -9.35 -13.70 5.72
C GLN A 88 -10.44 -13.98 4.65
N ILE A 89 -11.10 -12.92 4.15
CA ILE A 89 -12.13 -13.06 3.10
C ILE A 89 -11.55 -13.72 1.85
N VAL A 90 -10.36 -13.29 1.42
CA VAL A 90 -9.70 -13.90 0.25
C VAL A 90 -9.36 -15.35 0.50
N LYS A 91 -8.80 -15.68 1.66
CA LYS A 91 -8.45 -17.05 2.05
C LYS A 91 -9.68 -17.99 2.06
N GLU A 92 -10.84 -17.50 2.47
CA GLU A 92 -12.06 -18.29 2.60
C GLU A 92 -12.86 -18.38 1.30
N ASN A 93 -12.90 -17.33 0.47
CA ASN A 93 -13.87 -17.22 -0.63
C ASN A 93 -13.22 -17.15 -2.01
N TYR A 94 -11.88 -16.91 -2.13
CA TYR A 94 -11.19 -16.67 -3.40
C TYR A 94 -9.96 -17.59 -3.56
N GLN A 95 -10.14 -18.90 -3.30
CA GLN A 95 -9.03 -19.86 -3.33
C GLN A 95 -8.53 -20.19 -4.75
N ASP A 96 -9.32 -19.89 -5.78
CA ASP A 96 -9.07 -20.21 -7.19
C ASP A 96 -8.53 -19.01 -7.99
N VAL A 97 -8.11 -17.91 -7.32
CA VAL A 97 -7.52 -16.76 -7.99
C VAL A 97 -6.05 -17.00 -8.35
N ASP A 98 -5.63 -16.43 -9.48
CA ASP A 98 -4.22 -16.50 -9.93
C ASP A 98 -3.36 -15.47 -9.21
N TYR A 99 -3.91 -14.30 -8.88
CA TYR A 99 -3.23 -13.22 -8.16
C TYR A 99 -4.19 -12.48 -7.23
N VAL A 100 -3.60 -11.82 -6.24
CA VAL A 100 -4.28 -10.84 -5.39
C VAL A 100 -3.63 -9.49 -5.60
N VAL A 101 -4.43 -8.46 -5.82
CA VAL A 101 -3.98 -7.07 -5.87
C VAL A 101 -4.41 -6.36 -4.60
N VAL A 102 -3.53 -5.58 -3.99
CA VAL A 102 -3.88 -4.62 -2.94
C VAL A 102 -3.65 -3.24 -3.50
N ALA A 103 -4.65 -2.36 -3.40
CA ALA A 103 -4.56 -1.00 -3.89
C ALA A 103 -5.14 0.00 -2.89
N ASP A 104 -4.53 1.19 -2.84
CA ASP A 104 -5.12 2.35 -2.18
C ASP A 104 -6.12 3.02 -3.14
N PHE A 105 -7.21 3.61 -2.59
CA PHE A 105 -8.32 4.18 -3.36
C PHE A 105 -8.51 5.67 -3.07
N ASP A 106 -7.46 6.35 -2.67
CA ASP A 106 -7.42 7.76 -2.32
C ASP A 106 -6.89 8.67 -3.46
N GLY A 107 -6.90 8.17 -4.70
CA GLY A 107 -6.42 8.87 -5.89
C GLY A 107 -4.93 8.64 -6.17
N LEU A 108 -4.26 7.82 -5.35
CA LEU A 108 -2.84 7.54 -5.52
C LEU A 108 -2.52 6.83 -6.84
N ASN A 109 -3.43 5.97 -7.31
CA ASN A 109 -3.20 5.15 -8.50
C ASN A 109 -3.51 5.87 -9.82
N SER A 110 -3.26 7.19 -9.87
CA SER A 110 -3.63 8.06 -11.00
C SER A 110 -2.88 7.80 -12.32
N ALA A 111 -1.72 7.15 -12.27
CA ALA A 111 -0.91 6.82 -13.45
C ALA A 111 -0.79 5.32 -13.71
N ILE A 112 -1.52 4.47 -12.95
CA ILE A 112 -1.48 3.03 -13.20
C ILE A 112 -2.01 2.72 -14.60
N SER A 113 -1.31 1.86 -15.34
CA SER A 113 -1.67 1.49 -16.70
C SER A 113 -1.50 0.00 -16.94
N LYS A 114 -2.08 -0.49 -18.02
CA LYS A 114 -1.93 -1.88 -18.45
C LYS A 114 -0.47 -2.24 -18.72
N GLU A 115 0.30 -1.34 -19.31
CA GLU A 115 1.74 -1.51 -19.56
C GLU A 115 2.52 -1.61 -18.25
N ALA A 116 2.19 -0.75 -17.27
CA ALA A 116 2.79 -0.76 -15.95
C ALA A 116 2.54 -2.09 -15.23
N VAL A 117 1.30 -2.56 -15.20
CA VAL A 117 0.93 -3.86 -14.63
C VAL A 117 1.62 -5.02 -15.38
N ASN A 118 1.56 -5.03 -16.71
CA ASN A 118 2.13 -6.10 -17.53
C ASN A 118 3.66 -6.19 -17.42
N SER A 119 4.34 -5.10 -17.05
CA SER A 119 5.78 -5.12 -16.78
C SER A 119 6.13 -6.09 -15.65
N SER A 120 5.22 -6.31 -14.69
CA SER A 120 5.41 -7.21 -13.56
C SER A 120 5.42 -8.70 -13.94
N PHE A 121 4.76 -9.06 -15.05
CA PHE A 121 4.68 -10.44 -15.51
C PHE A 121 5.81 -10.85 -16.46
N LYS A 122 6.68 -9.91 -16.85
CA LYS A 122 7.89 -10.20 -17.62
C LYS A 122 8.95 -10.96 -16.80
N ASN A 123 9.03 -10.67 -15.50
CA ASN A 123 9.82 -11.43 -14.53
C ASN A 123 8.87 -12.42 -13.81
N LYS A 124 9.33 -13.65 -13.58
CA LYS A 124 8.53 -14.71 -12.92
C LYS A 124 9.05 -15.07 -11.54
N ASP A 125 10.20 -14.55 -11.17
CA ASP A 125 10.89 -14.90 -9.92
C ASP A 125 10.59 -13.86 -8.82
N TRP A 126 9.31 -13.71 -8.49
CA TRP A 126 8.80 -12.88 -7.41
C TRP A 126 7.56 -13.51 -6.78
N ASP A 127 7.25 -13.15 -5.55
CA ASP A 127 6.03 -13.55 -4.85
C ASP A 127 5.14 -12.34 -4.55
N VAL A 128 5.76 -11.18 -4.34
CA VAL A 128 5.10 -9.88 -4.20
C VAL A 128 5.85 -8.86 -5.04
N VAL A 129 5.11 -8.05 -5.78
CA VAL A 129 5.66 -6.92 -6.53
C VAL A 129 4.88 -5.65 -6.20
N THR A 130 5.60 -4.57 -5.90
CA THR A 130 5.04 -3.27 -5.51
C THR A 130 5.31 -2.22 -6.57
N ALA A 131 4.44 -1.23 -6.64
CA ALA A 131 4.56 -0.11 -7.56
C ALA A 131 5.69 0.85 -7.17
N ASN A 132 6.04 1.69 -8.14
CA ASN A 132 6.93 2.83 -8.03
C ASN A 132 6.19 4.11 -8.43
N GLN A 133 6.73 5.26 -8.08
CA GLN A 133 6.28 6.58 -8.52
C GLN A 133 7.33 7.20 -9.44
N SER A 134 6.89 8.01 -10.42
CA SER A 134 7.84 8.65 -11.36
C SER A 134 8.65 9.76 -10.72
N ASP A 135 8.20 10.32 -9.62
CA ASP A 135 8.92 11.28 -8.79
C ASP A 135 9.67 10.53 -7.65
N VAL A 136 9.66 11.03 -6.43
CA VAL A 136 10.28 10.36 -5.28
C VAL A 136 9.44 9.18 -4.81
N TYR A 137 10.09 8.06 -4.47
CA TYR A 137 9.41 6.95 -3.80
C TYR A 137 8.94 7.42 -2.42
N TYR A 138 7.62 7.58 -2.26
CA TYR A 138 7.06 8.31 -1.12
C TYR A 138 6.89 7.47 0.14
N ASP A 139 6.67 6.14 -0.03
CA ASP A 139 6.20 5.26 1.05
C ASP A 139 7.36 4.66 1.85
N ILE A 140 8.18 5.56 2.38
CA ILE A 140 9.41 5.22 3.13
C ILE A 140 9.14 4.68 4.54
N TRP A 141 7.92 4.85 5.07
CA TRP A 141 7.61 4.33 6.40
C TRP A 141 7.54 2.82 6.42
N CYS A 142 6.90 2.22 5.42
CA CYS A 142 6.82 0.77 5.30
C CYS A 142 8.04 0.15 4.59
N LEU A 143 8.90 0.96 3.97
CA LEU A 143 10.06 0.44 3.24
C LEU A 143 11.13 -0.10 4.21
N ARG A 144 11.58 -1.33 3.94
CA ARG A 144 12.77 -1.95 4.53
C ARG A 144 13.59 -2.55 3.41
N SER A 145 14.83 -2.07 3.27
CA SER A 145 15.74 -2.48 2.19
C SER A 145 17.18 -2.28 2.63
N THR A 146 17.99 -3.31 2.53
CA THR A 146 19.42 -3.27 2.85
C THR A 146 20.13 -2.20 2.01
N GLY A 147 20.94 -1.37 2.66
CA GLY A 147 21.66 -0.26 2.03
C GLY A 147 20.79 0.94 1.62
N TRP A 148 19.51 0.93 2.00
CA TRP A 148 18.61 2.06 1.78
C TRP A 148 17.87 2.45 3.08
N ILE A 149 16.87 1.68 3.51
CA ILE A 149 16.09 1.93 4.73
C ILE A 149 16.04 0.64 5.55
N GLU A 150 16.82 0.59 6.62
CA GLU A 150 16.96 -0.62 7.46
C GLU A 150 16.18 -0.51 8.79
N ARG A 151 15.65 0.69 9.08
CA ARG A 151 14.94 0.98 10.33
C ARG A 151 13.75 1.91 10.12
N ASP A 152 12.92 2.08 11.14
CA ASP A 152 11.80 3.01 11.11
C ASP A 152 12.29 4.45 11.16
N CYS A 153 12.25 5.14 10.01
CA CYS A 153 12.72 6.51 9.86
C CYS A 153 11.83 7.52 10.60
N TRP A 154 10.53 7.26 10.72
CA TRP A 154 9.62 8.13 11.45
C TRP A 154 9.79 8.01 12.95
N LYS A 155 10.10 6.80 13.46
CA LYS A 155 10.49 6.63 14.86
C LYS A 155 11.73 7.48 15.18
N GLU A 156 12.73 7.46 14.31
CA GLU A 156 13.93 8.30 14.47
C GLU A 156 13.59 9.79 14.44
N TYR A 157 12.74 10.22 13.50
CA TYR A 157 12.24 11.60 13.44
C TYR A 157 11.59 12.03 14.76
N PHE A 158 10.65 11.24 15.28
CA PHE A 158 9.95 11.55 16.53
C PHE A 158 10.88 11.47 17.76
N ASP A 159 11.87 10.59 17.79
CA ASP A 159 12.86 10.53 18.87
C ASP A 159 13.75 11.79 18.88
N LEU A 160 14.10 12.33 17.69
CA LEU A 160 14.83 13.59 17.57
C LEU A 160 14.00 14.78 18.06
N THR A 161 12.74 14.89 17.68
CA THR A 161 11.85 15.98 18.14
C THR A 161 11.62 15.94 19.64
N LYS A 162 11.45 14.75 20.24
CA LYS A 162 11.35 14.56 21.69
C LYS A 162 12.62 14.99 22.44
N LYS A 163 13.78 14.90 21.80
CA LYS A 163 15.08 15.37 22.32
C LYS A 163 15.31 16.86 22.12
N GLY A 164 14.33 17.59 21.56
CA GLY A 164 14.37 19.04 21.40
C GLY A 164 14.81 19.53 20.01
N ALA A 165 15.01 18.65 19.02
CA ALA A 165 15.22 19.09 17.65
C ALA A 165 13.91 19.68 17.10
N ASP A 166 14.00 20.79 16.34
CA ASP A 166 12.88 21.29 15.58
C ASP A 166 12.54 20.34 14.41
N ASN A 167 11.33 20.48 13.88
CA ASN A 167 10.80 19.58 12.86
C ASN A 167 11.68 19.53 11.58
N LEU A 168 12.25 20.66 11.17
CA LEU A 168 13.10 20.75 9.97
C LEU A 168 14.43 20.01 10.20
N THR A 169 15.04 20.20 11.36
CA THR A 169 16.27 19.51 11.75
C THR A 169 16.03 17.99 11.86
N ALA A 170 14.95 17.58 12.52
CA ALA A 170 14.60 16.16 12.61
C ALA A 170 14.36 15.53 11.21
N PHE A 171 13.63 16.23 10.32
CA PHE A 171 13.43 15.81 8.94
C PHE A 171 14.74 15.70 8.16
N LYS A 172 15.63 16.69 8.29
CA LYS A 172 16.96 16.70 7.66
C LYS A 172 17.80 15.50 8.01
N LEU A 173 17.73 15.06 9.27
CA LEU A 173 18.56 13.96 9.78
C LEU A 173 17.93 12.58 9.49
N ALA A 174 16.63 12.43 9.70
CA ALA A 174 15.97 11.11 9.68
C ALA A 174 15.30 10.77 8.33
N ILE A 175 14.81 11.74 7.58
CA ILE A 175 13.94 11.51 6.41
C ILE A 175 14.63 11.90 5.10
N ALA A 176 15.13 13.13 4.99
CA ALA A 176 15.64 13.68 3.72
C ALA A 176 16.73 12.83 3.03
N PRO A 177 17.67 12.17 3.76
CA PRO A 177 18.68 11.33 3.14
C PRO A 177 18.13 10.06 2.49
N LEU A 178 16.93 9.64 2.89
CA LEU A 178 16.28 8.40 2.46
C LEU A 178 15.43 8.57 1.20
N LEU A 179 15.11 9.81 0.84
CA LEU A 179 14.28 10.13 -0.31
C LEU A 179 15.06 9.87 -1.62
N ARG A 180 14.57 8.94 -2.42
CA ARG A 180 15.16 8.56 -3.71
C ARG A 180 14.10 8.51 -4.80
N THR A 181 14.45 8.93 -6.00
CA THR A 181 13.71 8.62 -7.23
C THR A 181 14.28 7.33 -7.79
N ILE A 182 13.40 6.40 -8.15
CA ILE A 182 13.77 5.13 -8.78
C ILE A 182 13.49 5.27 -10.28
N PRO A 183 14.53 5.33 -11.14
CA PRO A 183 14.32 5.42 -12.59
C PRO A 183 13.51 4.24 -13.12
N LYS A 184 12.53 4.52 -13.99
CA LYS A 184 11.59 3.54 -14.56
C LYS A 184 12.28 2.34 -15.23
N ASP A 185 13.44 2.56 -15.81
CA ASP A 185 14.24 1.60 -16.58
C ASP A 185 15.35 0.91 -15.76
N SER A 186 15.38 1.17 -14.44
CA SER A 186 16.35 0.49 -13.56
C SER A 186 15.94 -0.96 -13.27
N ASP A 187 16.88 -1.74 -12.72
CA ASP A 187 16.61 -3.09 -12.28
C ASP A 187 15.62 -3.15 -11.13
N TRP A 188 14.92 -4.27 -11.01
CA TRP A 188 14.02 -4.53 -9.90
C TRP A 188 14.78 -4.52 -8.57
N ILE A 189 14.17 -3.92 -7.54
CA ILE A 189 14.79 -3.81 -6.22
C ILE A 189 14.16 -4.83 -5.30
N GLU A 190 14.94 -5.84 -4.88
CA GLU A 190 14.49 -6.75 -3.83
C GLU A 190 14.52 -6.02 -2.49
N VAL A 191 13.43 -6.14 -1.73
CA VAL A 191 13.22 -5.44 -0.45
C VAL A 191 12.69 -6.41 0.60
N ASP A 192 12.85 -6.04 1.87
CA ASP A 192 12.27 -6.79 2.98
C ASP A 192 10.83 -6.33 3.27
N SER A 193 10.51 -5.08 2.95
CA SER A 193 9.16 -4.53 3.06
C SER A 193 8.97 -3.35 2.13
N ALA A 194 7.82 -3.28 1.45
CA ALA A 194 7.34 -2.14 0.68
C ALA A 194 5.82 -2.23 0.50
N HIS A 195 5.18 -1.10 0.12
CA HIS A 195 3.78 -1.05 -0.26
C HIS A 195 3.58 -0.26 -1.57
N GLY A 196 3.89 1.05 -1.58
CA GLY A 196 3.83 1.88 -2.78
C GLY A 196 2.42 2.15 -3.32
N GLY A 197 1.36 1.79 -2.59
CA GLY A 197 -0.03 2.05 -2.95
C GLY A 197 -0.66 1.12 -3.99
N PHE A 198 0.13 0.22 -4.61
CA PHE A 198 -0.36 -0.83 -5.52
C PHE A 198 0.60 -2.02 -5.51
N LEU A 199 0.06 -3.20 -5.17
CA LEU A 199 0.84 -4.44 -5.05
C LEU A 199 0.13 -5.59 -5.76
N ILE A 200 0.93 -6.50 -6.31
CA ILE A 200 0.44 -7.77 -6.87
C ILE A 200 1.10 -8.90 -6.09
N PHE A 201 0.30 -9.83 -5.61
CA PHE A 201 0.74 -10.99 -4.83
C PHE A 201 0.44 -12.29 -5.58
N LYS A 202 1.31 -13.29 -5.42
CA LYS A 202 0.90 -14.68 -5.56
C LYS A 202 0.01 -15.07 -4.37
N PRO A 203 -1.08 -15.85 -4.56
CA PRO A 203 -2.06 -16.07 -3.49
C PRO A 203 -1.48 -16.69 -2.20
N LYS A 204 -0.50 -17.58 -2.32
CA LYS A 204 0.15 -18.20 -1.16
C LYS A 204 0.95 -17.20 -0.31
N ALA A 205 1.60 -16.24 -0.95
CA ALA A 205 2.31 -15.17 -0.25
C ALA A 205 1.30 -14.25 0.45
N PHE A 206 0.19 -13.89 -0.22
CA PHE A 206 -0.82 -12.99 0.32
C PHE A 206 -1.40 -13.45 1.67
N ILE A 207 -1.62 -14.75 1.85
CA ILE A 207 -2.22 -15.31 3.08
C ILE A 207 -1.19 -15.70 4.15
N ALA A 208 0.10 -15.47 3.93
CA ALA A 208 1.15 -15.97 4.81
C ALA A 208 1.53 -15.03 5.96
N GLY A 209 1.14 -13.77 5.91
CA GLY A 209 1.47 -12.77 6.93
C GLY A 209 0.28 -12.31 7.75
N THR A 210 0.59 -11.59 8.84
CA THR A 210 -0.41 -10.95 9.70
C THR A 210 -0.04 -9.48 9.90
N HIS A 211 -1.01 -8.58 9.68
CA HIS A 211 -0.82 -7.16 9.95
C HIS A 211 -0.95 -6.89 11.45
N ILE A 212 0.05 -6.23 12.04
CA ILE A 212 0.05 -5.81 13.45
C ILE A 212 0.47 -4.34 13.56
N ALA A 213 -0.20 -3.61 14.46
CA ALA A 213 -0.04 -2.16 14.59
C ALA A 213 1.02 -1.73 15.61
N PHE A 214 1.48 -2.65 16.44
CA PHE A 214 2.43 -2.35 17.50
C PHE A 214 3.61 -3.31 17.47
N ASP A 215 4.80 -2.79 17.74
CA ASP A 215 5.99 -3.60 17.93
C ASP A 215 5.99 -4.33 19.31
N SER A 216 7.02 -5.12 19.57
CA SER A 216 7.18 -5.84 20.82
C SER A 216 7.29 -4.94 22.05
N ASP A 217 7.65 -3.68 21.86
CA ASP A 217 7.76 -2.67 22.94
C ASP A 217 6.44 -1.91 23.16
N GLY A 218 5.37 -2.29 22.44
CA GLY A 218 4.06 -1.63 22.48
C GLY A 218 4.02 -0.26 21.80
N ARG A 219 4.95 0.04 20.89
CA ARG A 219 4.99 1.29 20.13
C ARG A 219 4.30 1.10 18.80
N GLU A 220 3.55 2.13 18.37
CA GLU A 220 2.92 2.13 17.05
C GLU A 220 3.96 1.97 15.94
N THR A 221 3.70 1.05 15.02
CA THR A 221 4.54 0.76 13.84
C THR A 221 3.68 0.68 12.58
N CYS A 222 4.33 0.72 11.43
CA CYS A 222 3.64 0.44 10.16
C CYS A 222 3.23 -1.03 10.11
N GLU A 223 1.94 -1.31 9.99
CA GLU A 223 1.36 -2.65 10.00
C GLU A 223 1.83 -3.53 8.82
N ILE A 224 2.29 -2.89 7.74
CA ILE A 224 2.84 -3.56 6.56
C ILE A 224 4.20 -4.21 6.88
N VAL A 225 5.01 -3.58 7.72
CA VAL A 225 6.37 -4.07 8.02
C VAL A 225 6.32 -5.44 8.69
N ALA A 226 5.43 -5.61 9.67
CA ALA A 226 5.27 -6.90 10.34
C ALA A 226 4.75 -7.98 9.40
N TYR A 227 3.73 -7.65 8.60
CA TYR A 227 3.19 -8.55 7.58
C TYR A 227 4.27 -9.01 6.58
N ASN A 228 5.04 -8.07 6.04
CA ASN A 228 6.11 -8.39 5.09
C ASN A 228 7.26 -9.20 5.75
N ALA A 229 7.54 -8.97 7.04
CA ALA A 229 8.51 -9.77 7.79
C ALA A 229 8.08 -11.24 7.89
N ASP A 230 6.78 -11.53 8.10
CA ASP A 230 6.24 -12.89 8.06
C ASP A 230 6.44 -13.52 6.68
N LEU A 231 6.20 -12.77 5.59
CA LEU A 231 6.43 -13.23 4.22
C LEU A 231 7.91 -13.58 3.98
N ARG A 232 8.82 -12.69 4.37
CA ARG A 232 10.26 -12.90 4.23
C ARG A 232 10.73 -14.12 5.02
N LYS A 233 10.24 -14.28 6.26
CA LYS A 233 10.51 -15.45 7.11
C LYS A 233 10.02 -16.75 6.49
N ALA A 234 8.90 -16.71 5.77
CA ALA A 234 8.37 -17.86 5.03
C ALA A 234 9.08 -18.11 3.69
N GLY A 235 10.09 -17.30 3.32
CA GLY A 235 10.90 -17.44 2.12
C GLY A 235 10.33 -16.76 0.88
N TYR A 236 9.28 -15.95 0.99
CA TYR A 236 8.73 -15.19 -0.13
C TYR A 236 9.58 -13.97 -0.46
N ARG A 237 9.68 -13.66 -1.76
CA ARG A 237 10.47 -12.55 -2.29
C ARG A 237 9.58 -11.37 -2.65
N ILE A 238 9.98 -10.18 -2.18
CA ILE A 238 9.27 -8.92 -2.37
C ILE A 238 10.14 -7.99 -3.21
N PHE A 239 9.56 -7.37 -4.24
CA PHE A 239 10.27 -6.46 -5.13
C PHE A 239 9.50 -5.16 -5.35
N ILE A 240 10.24 -4.06 -5.48
CA ILE A 240 9.75 -2.86 -6.16
C ILE A 240 10.03 -3.05 -7.66
N ASN A 241 8.99 -2.95 -8.49
CA ASN A 241 9.13 -2.92 -9.94
C ASN A 241 9.22 -1.46 -10.42
N PRO A 242 10.38 -0.97 -10.84
CA PRO A 242 10.55 0.41 -11.27
C PRO A 242 9.63 0.83 -12.43
N ALA A 243 9.29 -0.12 -13.32
CA ALA A 243 8.43 0.13 -14.47
C ALA A 243 6.93 0.14 -14.13
N MET A 244 6.53 -0.37 -12.94
CA MET A 244 5.13 -0.34 -12.50
C MET A 244 4.82 1.01 -11.83
N ILE A 245 4.76 2.08 -12.64
CA ILE A 245 4.42 3.42 -12.17
C ILE A 245 2.92 3.50 -11.90
N ASN A 246 2.52 3.82 -10.67
CA ASN A 246 1.13 4.02 -10.28
C ASN A 246 0.75 5.48 -10.06
N ALA A 247 1.74 6.36 -9.82
CA ALA A 247 1.54 7.80 -9.66
C ALA A 247 2.71 8.58 -10.26
N GLU A 248 2.42 9.78 -10.80
CA GLU A 248 3.48 10.70 -11.22
C GLU A 248 4.10 11.40 -10.01
N SER A 249 3.26 12.00 -9.18
CA SER A 249 3.65 12.66 -7.94
C SER A 249 2.55 12.48 -6.89
N THR A 250 2.93 12.24 -5.66
CA THR A 250 1.99 12.11 -4.54
C THR A 250 2.03 13.34 -3.64
N ASP A 251 0.95 13.59 -2.89
CA ASP A 251 0.94 14.69 -1.90
C ASP A 251 2.05 14.51 -0.86
N HIS A 252 2.26 13.27 -0.42
CA HIS A 252 3.35 12.94 0.49
C HIS A 252 4.72 13.17 -0.16
N GLY A 253 4.91 12.75 -1.41
CA GLY A 253 6.14 12.98 -2.17
C GLY A 253 6.41 14.48 -2.36
N ARG A 254 5.41 15.26 -2.77
CA ARG A 254 5.51 16.72 -2.91
C ARG A 254 5.87 17.40 -1.58
N TYR A 255 5.24 17.01 -0.48
CA TYR A 255 5.56 17.54 0.84
C TYR A 255 7.00 17.22 1.24
N GLN A 256 7.46 15.99 1.04
CA GLN A 256 8.82 15.56 1.33
C GLN A 256 9.85 16.34 0.50
N LEU A 257 9.62 16.52 -0.81
CA LEU A 257 10.49 17.31 -1.68
C LEU A 257 10.49 18.78 -1.33
N TRP A 258 9.32 19.37 -1.02
CA TRP A 258 9.23 20.75 -0.56
C TRP A 258 10.01 20.94 0.74
N THR A 259 9.81 20.08 1.75
CA THR A 259 10.55 20.14 3.02
C THR A 259 12.06 20.02 2.77
N ARG A 260 12.48 19.10 1.90
CA ARG A 260 13.89 18.94 1.51
C ARG A 260 14.46 20.21 0.86
N SER A 261 13.66 20.94 0.08
CA SER A 261 14.09 22.20 -0.56
C SER A 261 14.35 23.31 0.46
N GLN A 262 13.70 23.30 1.63
CA GLN A 262 13.93 24.26 2.71
C GLN A 262 15.26 24.02 3.46
N LEU A 263 15.96 22.92 3.17
CA LEU A 263 17.26 22.59 3.78
C LEU A 263 18.45 23.20 3.03
N LYS A 264 18.21 23.88 1.91
CA LYS A 264 19.23 24.61 1.15
C LYS A 264 19.39 26.01 1.71
#